data_2bd17bb1c7bc0f0fc2bd8bccd54d12d4
#
_entry.id   2bd17bb1c7bc0f0fc2bd8bccd54d12d4
#
_cell.length_a   1.000
_cell.length_b   1.000
_cell.length_c   1.000
_cell.angle_alpha   90.00
_cell.angle_beta   90.00
_cell.angle_gamma   90.00
#
_symmetry.space_group_name_H-M   'P 1'
#
loop_
_entity.id
_entity.type
_entity.pdbx_description
1 polymer ?
#
loop_
_entity_poly.entity_id
_entity_poly.type
_entity_poly.pdbx_seq_one_letter_code
_entity_poly.pdbx_strand_id
1 'polypeptide(L)'
;MRTPVLDVLRPGFHRLCRFYFGLELEGTEHIPPTGPVIITPNHQSFADPPLVTIPVRRPVYYMAWRRLFEIRGLGWLIRRLRAFPVDIESSDPRAAREAVRLLQAGEAVMIFPEGGRTLDGRIQRFKLGAFRLAVSLDVPVLPVTISGGHECWPPGRTLPGRGRMTITYHPLLAPVRAGGPREAARELAERTRAAIEAALSQATPAAPPRDSRPGEGGR
;
A
#
# COMPACT_ATOMS: atom_id res chain seq x y z
N MET A 1 8.70 12.99 -14.14
CA MET A 1 9.77 13.74 -13.40
C MET A 1 10.40 12.81 -12.39
N ARG A 2 11.69 12.57 -12.47
CA ARG A 2 12.45 11.83 -11.45
C ARG A 2 12.46 12.63 -10.14
N THR A 3 12.49 11.98 -8.99
CA THR A 3 12.69 12.60 -7.67
C THR A 3 14.11 12.29 -7.20
N PRO A 4 15.12 13.04 -7.64
CA PRO A 4 16.53 12.68 -7.44
C PRO A 4 16.88 12.48 -5.96
N VAL A 5 16.24 13.23 -5.05
CA VAL A 5 16.46 13.09 -3.61
C VAL A 5 15.96 11.73 -3.09
N LEU A 6 14.77 11.30 -3.52
CA LEU A 6 14.24 10.00 -3.12
C LEU A 6 15.05 8.85 -3.75
N ASP A 7 15.52 9.02 -4.98
CA ASP A 7 16.33 7.99 -5.66
C ASP A 7 17.68 7.78 -4.96
N VAL A 8 18.28 8.85 -4.42
CA VAL A 8 19.53 8.77 -3.63
C VAL A 8 19.29 8.18 -2.23
N LEU A 9 18.21 8.55 -1.57
CA LEU A 9 17.91 8.06 -0.21
C LEU A 9 17.34 6.64 -0.17
N ARG A 10 16.73 6.19 -1.26
CA ARG A 10 16.03 4.88 -1.36
C ARG A 10 16.91 3.68 -1.00
N PRO A 11 18.18 3.53 -1.47
CA PRO A 11 19.01 2.40 -1.07
C PRO A 11 19.30 2.34 0.42
N GLY A 12 19.58 3.50 1.03
CA GLY A 12 19.79 3.62 2.48
C GLY A 12 18.52 3.28 3.26
N PHE A 13 17.37 3.80 2.81
CA PHE A 13 16.07 3.51 3.43
C PHE A 13 15.71 2.02 3.31
N HIS A 14 15.92 1.41 2.14
CA HIS A 14 15.71 -0.04 1.96
C HIS A 14 16.60 -0.87 2.89
N ARG A 15 17.90 -0.53 3.00
CA ARG A 15 18.82 -1.23 3.90
C ARG A 15 18.38 -1.10 5.36
N LEU A 16 17.93 0.09 5.78
CA LEU A 16 17.38 0.32 7.10
C LEU A 16 16.13 -0.52 7.36
N CYS A 17 15.18 -0.53 6.44
CA CYS A 17 13.94 -1.32 6.55
C CYS A 17 14.23 -2.82 6.56
N ARG A 18 15.18 -3.29 5.75
CA ARG A 18 15.62 -4.68 5.75
C ARG A 18 16.22 -5.08 7.10
N PHE A 19 17.05 -4.21 7.69
CA PHE A 19 17.66 -4.48 9.00
C PHE A 19 16.63 -4.40 10.14
N TYR A 20 15.74 -3.41 10.12
CA TYR A 20 14.82 -3.16 11.23
C TYR A 20 13.56 -4.04 11.18
N PHE A 21 12.96 -4.20 9.99
CA PHE A 21 11.73 -4.97 9.78
C PHE A 21 11.97 -6.34 9.14
N GLY A 22 13.23 -6.76 8.92
CA GLY A 22 13.49 -7.96 8.12
C GLY A 22 12.79 -7.91 6.76
N LEU A 23 12.73 -6.72 6.13
CA LEU A 23 11.92 -6.49 4.93
C LEU A 23 12.40 -7.35 3.76
N GLU A 24 11.49 -8.14 3.22
CA GLU A 24 11.65 -8.92 2.01
C GLU A 24 10.71 -8.37 0.91
N LEU A 25 11.21 -8.33 -0.32
CA LEU A 25 10.46 -7.84 -1.49
C LEU A 25 10.43 -8.93 -2.54
N GLU A 26 9.22 -9.33 -2.96
CA GLU A 26 8.98 -10.41 -3.91
C GLU A 26 8.16 -9.91 -5.10
N GLY A 27 8.35 -10.53 -6.29
CA GLY A 27 7.55 -10.22 -7.47
C GLY A 27 7.78 -8.80 -8.01
N THR A 28 8.92 -8.18 -7.72
CA THR A 28 9.22 -6.79 -8.13
C THR A 28 9.26 -6.61 -9.64
N GLU A 29 9.44 -7.69 -10.41
CA GLU A 29 9.36 -7.75 -11.86
C GLU A 29 7.96 -7.45 -12.42
N HIS A 30 6.92 -7.62 -11.62
CA HIS A 30 5.55 -7.29 -12.00
C HIS A 30 5.25 -5.78 -11.97
N ILE A 31 6.16 -4.96 -11.41
CA ILE A 31 5.97 -3.52 -11.31
C ILE A 31 6.19 -2.88 -12.69
N PRO A 32 5.16 -2.29 -13.31
CA PRO A 32 5.31 -1.71 -14.64
C PRO A 32 6.22 -0.47 -14.60
N PRO A 33 7.26 -0.40 -15.45
CA PRO A 33 8.19 0.73 -15.46
C PRO A 33 7.56 2.02 -15.98
N THR A 34 6.51 1.92 -16.79
CA THR A 34 5.80 3.03 -17.44
C THR A 34 4.30 2.73 -17.58
N GLY A 35 3.53 3.71 -18.03
CA GLY A 35 2.09 3.57 -18.25
C GLY A 35 1.25 3.70 -16.97
N PRO A 36 -0.06 3.93 -17.10
CA PRO A 36 -0.94 4.06 -15.95
C PRO A 36 -1.09 2.73 -15.23
N VAL A 37 -1.13 2.77 -13.90
CA VAL A 37 -1.39 1.58 -13.06
C VAL A 37 -2.01 2.01 -11.74
N ILE A 38 -2.96 1.23 -11.25
CA ILE A 38 -3.49 1.38 -9.89
C ILE A 38 -2.86 0.30 -9.01
N ILE A 39 -2.02 0.72 -8.07
CA ILE A 39 -1.40 -0.18 -7.08
C ILE A 39 -2.39 -0.35 -5.92
N THR A 40 -2.77 -1.59 -5.62
CA THR A 40 -3.79 -1.89 -4.61
C THR A 40 -3.24 -2.83 -3.53
N PRO A 41 -2.58 -2.28 -2.49
CA PRO A 41 -2.14 -3.08 -1.35
C PRO A 41 -3.27 -3.28 -0.33
N ASN A 42 -3.18 -4.35 0.49
CA ASN A 42 -3.85 -4.39 1.78
C ASN A 42 -3.20 -3.38 2.74
N HIS A 43 -3.90 -2.98 3.82
CA HIS A 43 -3.45 -1.87 4.67
C HIS A 43 -3.32 -2.27 6.14
N GLN A 44 -2.10 -2.48 6.61
CA GLN A 44 -1.80 -2.97 7.96
C GLN A 44 -1.20 -1.91 8.88
N SER A 45 -0.38 -0.99 8.34
CA SER A 45 0.40 -0.08 9.16
C SER A 45 0.57 1.32 8.54
N PHE A 46 1.10 2.26 9.30
CA PHE A 46 1.50 3.59 8.78
C PHE A 46 2.71 3.51 7.83
N ALA A 47 3.51 2.45 7.93
CA ALA A 47 4.70 2.27 7.10
C ALA A 47 4.38 1.76 5.68
N ASP A 48 3.17 1.25 5.44
CA ASP A 48 2.84 0.60 4.17
C ASP A 48 3.09 1.47 2.93
N PRO A 49 2.66 2.75 2.86
CA PRO A 49 2.87 3.55 1.66
C PRO A 49 4.35 3.73 1.29
N PRO A 50 5.26 4.13 2.19
CA PRO A 50 6.67 4.25 1.85
C PRO A 50 7.32 2.88 1.58
N LEU A 51 6.93 1.81 2.26
CA LEU A 51 7.52 0.49 2.06
C LEU A 51 7.15 -0.10 0.70
N VAL A 52 5.88 -0.01 0.28
CA VAL A 52 5.41 -0.45 -1.05
C VAL A 52 6.12 0.31 -2.18
N THR A 53 6.56 1.54 -1.95
CA THR A 53 7.24 2.32 -3.00
C THR A 53 8.74 2.10 -3.08
N ILE A 54 9.36 1.34 -2.18
CA ILE A 54 10.82 1.10 -2.18
C ILE A 54 11.33 0.60 -3.54
N PRO A 55 10.79 -0.48 -4.18
CA PRO A 55 11.30 -0.98 -5.44
C PRO A 55 10.80 -0.20 -6.66
N VAL A 56 9.81 0.68 -6.50
CA VAL A 56 9.18 1.38 -7.63
C VAL A 56 10.06 2.53 -8.12
N ARG A 57 10.62 2.41 -9.33
CA ARG A 57 11.57 3.39 -9.91
C ARG A 57 10.89 4.53 -10.67
N ARG A 58 9.62 4.79 -10.40
CA ARG A 58 8.82 5.87 -11.01
C ARG A 58 8.01 6.59 -9.95
N PRO A 59 7.46 7.79 -10.24
CA PRO A 59 6.56 8.46 -9.33
C PRO A 59 5.33 7.61 -9.00
N VAL A 60 5.01 7.51 -7.72
CA VAL A 60 3.76 6.93 -7.24
C VAL A 60 3.02 7.98 -6.45
N TYR A 61 1.79 8.24 -6.84
CA TYR A 61 0.89 9.13 -6.11
C TYR A 61 -0.05 8.30 -5.25
N TYR A 62 -0.37 8.75 -4.03
CA TYR A 62 -1.25 7.99 -3.16
C TYR A 62 -2.21 8.87 -2.38
N MET A 63 -3.40 8.33 -2.13
CA MET A 63 -4.42 8.98 -1.34
C MET A 63 -4.06 8.88 0.13
N ALA A 64 -4.07 10.00 0.84
CA ALA A 64 -3.86 10.04 2.28
C ALA A 64 -4.98 10.84 2.95
N TRP A 65 -5.35 10.42 4.15
CA TRP A 65 -6.41 11.06 4.91
C TRP A 65 -6.15 12.56 5.10
N ARG A 66 -7.13 13.38 4.75
CA ARG A 66 -7.04 14.84 4.74
C ARG A 66 -6.45 15.42 6.04
N ARG A 67 -6.85 14.89 7.20
CA ARG A 67 -6.36 15.36 8.51
C ARG A 67 -4.85 15.20 8.70
N LEU A 68 -4.20 14.26 8.00
CA LEU A 68 -2.73 14.10 8.06
C LEU A 68 -2.00 15.29 7.45
N PHE A 69 -2.63 16.00 6.51
CA PHE A 69 -2.05 17.20 5.88
C PHE A 69 -2.11 18.45 6.78
N GLU A 70 -2.91 18.43 7.83
CA GLU A 70 -3.06 19.51 8.81
C GLU A 70 -1.98 19.45 9.90
N ILE A 71 -1.37 18.26 10.09
CA ILE A 71 -0.28 18.08 11.05
C ILE A 71 0.99 18.72 10.50
N ARG A 72 1.52 19.74 11.20
CA ARG A 72 2.76 20.47 10.81
C ARG A 72 3.94 19.49 10.70
N GLY A 73 4.74 19.65 9.66
CA GLY A 73 5.86 18.73 9.35
C GLY A 73 5.39 17.46 8.61
N LEU A 74 4.44 16.69 9.15
CA LEU A 74 3.91 15.51 8.48
C LEU A 74 3.21 15.87 7.16
N GLY A 75 2.34 16.89 7.16
CA GLY A 75 1.65 17.35 5.96
C GLY A 75 2.61 17.83 4.87
N TRP A 76 3.71 18.50 5.27
CA TRP A 76 4.78 18.88 4.34
C TRP A 76 5.48 17.63 3.76
N LEU A 77 5.85 16.67 4.62
CA LEU A 77 6.54 15.46 4.22
C LEU A 77 5.71 14.61 3.25
N ILE A 78 4.44 14.33 3.57
CA ILE A 78 3.60 13.47 2.72
C ILE A 78 3.29 14.12 1.37
N ARG A 79 3.16 15.47 1.30
CA ARG A 79 3.07 16.16 0.00
C ARG A 79 4.35 15.98 -0.83
N ARG A 80 5.53 16.06 -0.20
CA ARG A 80 6.82 15.78 -0.87
C ARG A 80 6.91 14.33 -1.34
N LEU A 81 6.28 13.42 -0.64
CA LEU A 81 6.13 12.02 -1.03
C LEU A 81 4.99 11.78 -2.02
N ARG A 82 4.39 12.85 -2.61
CA ARG A 82 3.33 12.81 -3.62
C ARG A 82 1.97 12.29 -3.12
N ALA A 83 1.71 12.41 -1.83
CA ALA A 83 0.38 12.19 -1.31
C ALA A 83 -0.57 13.31 -1.72
N PHE A 84 -1.83 12.96 -2.01
CA PHE A 84 -2.91 13.93 -2.17
C PHE A 84 -4.05 13.60 -1.20
N PRO A 85 -4.77 14.64 -0.72
CA PRO A 85 -5.76 14.46 0.34
C PRO A 85 -7.02 13.78 -0.17
N VAL A 86 -7.55 12.87 0.64
CA VAL A 86 -8.85 12.25 0.46
C VAL A 86 -9.66 12.32 1.76
N ASP A 87 -10.94 12.54 1.63
CA ASP A 87 -11.90 12.35 2.72
C ASP A 87 -12.33 10.88 2.73
N ILE A 88 -11.95 10.17 3.79
CA ILE A 88 -12.24 8.73 3.92
C ILE A 88 -13.63 8.43 4.50
N GLU A 89 -14.27 9.43 5.09
CA GLU A 89 -15.59 9.33 5.72
C GLU A 89 -16.71 9.52 4.70
N SER A 90 -16.40 10.15 3.56
CA SER A 90 -17.36 10.40 2.48
C SER A 90 -16.79 10.05 1.10
N SER A 91 -17.67 10.02 0.09
CA SER A 91 -17.19 9.99 -1.29
C SER A 91 -16.56 11.34 -1.62
N ASP A 92 -15.25 11.37 -1.86
CA ASP A 92 -14.52 12.60 -2.22
C ASP A 92 -14.35 12.71 -3.75
N PRO A 93 -15.19 13.50 -4.44
CA PRO A 93 -15.10 13.68 -5.90
C PRO A 93 -13.81 14.39 -6.33
N ARG A 94 -13.15 15.15 -5.43
CA ARG A 94 -11.90 15.85 -5.73
C ARG A 94 -10.75 14.84 -5.79
N ALA A 95 -10.66 13.96 -4.81
CA ALA A 95 -9.67 12.88 -4.82
C ALA A 95 -9.87 11.94 -6.03
N ALA A 96 -11.12 11.61 -6.38
CA ALA A 96 -11.41 10.81 -7.56
C ALA A 96 -10.97 11.51 -8.86
N ARG A 97 -11.25 12.80 -9.03
CA ARG A 97 -10.81 13.58 -10.21
C ARG A 97 -9.29 13.67 -10.29
N GLU A 98 -8.61 13.85 -9.18
CA GLU A 98 -7.14 13.88 -9.16
C GLU A 98 -6.54 12.52 -9.56
N ALA A 99 -7.10 11.41 -9.07
CA ALA A 99 -6.69 10.08 -9.49
C ALA A 99 -6.90 9.86 -10.99
N VAL A 100 -8.06 10.27 -11.54
CA VAL A 100 -8.33 10.22 -12.99
C VAL A 100 -7.27 11.01 -13.78
N ARG A 101 -7.01 12.26 -13.38
CA ARG A 101 -6.02 13.12 -14.02
C ARG A 101 -4.62 12.49 -14.06
N LEU A 102 -4.19 11.90 -12.92
CA LEU A 102 -2.88 11.26 -12.80
C LEU A 102 -2.80 10.00 -13.68
N LEU A 103 -3.83 9.15 -13.66
CA LEU A 103 -3.86 7.94 -14.48
C LEU A 103 -3.89 8.26 -15.97
N GLN A 104 -4.65 9.28 -16.40
CA GLN A 104 -4.65 9.76 -17.78
C GLN A 104 -3.30 10.34 -18.21
N ALA A 105 -2.54 10.89 -17.27
CA ALA A 105 -1.16 11.34 -17.51
C ALA A 105 -0.13 10.19 -17.54
N GLY A 106 -0.58 8.93 -17.43
CA GLY A 106 0.29 7.77 -17.44
C GLY A 106 1.01 7.49 -16.12
N GLU A 107 0.56 8.09 -15.02
CA GLU A 107 1.20 7.95 -13.71
C GLU A 107 0.68 6.73 -12.94
N ALA A 108 1.45 6.31 -11.92
CA ALA A 108 1.05 5.28 -10.98
C ALA A 108 0.30 5.90 -9.79
N VAL A 109 -0.87 5.36 -9.46
CA VAL A 109 -1.66 5.79 -8.31
C VAL A 109 -1.84 4.62 -7.35
N MET A 110 -1.47 4.78 -6.09
CA MET A 110 -1.69 3.77 -5.05
C MET A 110 -2.96 4.11 -4.27
N ILE A 111 -3.84 3.13 -4.18
CA ILE A 111 -5.12 3.23 -3.47
C ILE A 111 -5.28 1.98 -2.59
N PHE A 112 -5.41 2.18 -1.30
CA PHE A 112 -5.75 1.10 -0.37
C PHE A 112 -7.25 0.81 -0.45
N PRO A 113 -7.67 -0.33 -1.02
CA PRO A 113 -9.09 -0.57 -1.30
C PRO A 113 -9.92 -0.79 -0.03
N GLU A 114 -9.30 -1.11 1.08
CA GLU A 114 -9.95 -1.23 2.38
C GLU A 114 -10.46 0.13 2.89
N GLY A 115 -9.82 1.22 2.48
CA GLY A 115 -10.18 2.58 2.87
C GLY A 115 -9.77 2.96 4.29
N GLY A 116 -8.97 2.13 4.95
CA GLY A 116 -8.41 2.35 6.29
C GLY A 116 -7.51 1.18 6.66
N ARG A 117 -6.71 1.34 7.73
CA ARG A 117 -5.86 0.25 8.24
C ARG A 117 -6.70 -0.78 8.99
N THR A 118 -6.33 -2.04 8.86
CA THR A 118 -6.92 -3.11 9.65
C THR A 118 -6.66 -2.91 11.15
N LEU A 119 -7.63 -3.27 11.99
CA LEU A 119 -7.51 -3.20 13.45
C LEU A 119 -7.07 -4.55 14.05
N ASP A 120 -7.32 -5.65 13.32
CA ASP A 120 -7.10 -7.02 13.77
C ASP A 120 -6.07 -7.81 12.92
N GLY A 121 -5.39 -7.12 12.00
CA GLY A 121 -4.43 -7.72 11.07
C GLY A 121 -5.06 -8.45 9.88
N ARG A 122 -6.38 -8.60 9.86
CA ARG A 122 -7.09 -9.31 8.77
C ARG A 122 -7.43 -8.37 7.63
N ILE A 123 -7.44 -8.90 6.42
CA ILE A 123 -7.87 -8.16 5.25
C ILE A 123 -9.34 -7.77 5.36
N GLN A 124 -9.63 -6.49 5.17
CA GLN A 124 -10.98 -5.95 5.24
C GLN A 124 -11.69 -6.03 3.88
N ARG A 125 -12.99 -5.71 3.87
CA ARG A 125 -13.76 -5.64 2.62
C ARG A 125 -13.24 -4.55 1.70
N PHE A 126 -13.03 -4.87 0.43
CA PHE A 126 -12.60 -3.90 -0.58
C PHE A 126 -13.75 -2.99 -1.04
N LYS A 127 -13.50 -1.68 -1.00
CA LYS A 127 -14.36 -0.66 -1.62
C LYS A 127 -14.13 -0.65 -3.13
N LEU A 128 -15.20 -0.49 -3.90
CA LEU A 128 -15.13 -0.58 -5.36
C LEU A 128 -14.55 0.66 -6.07
N GLY A 129 -14.18 1.72 -5.33
CA GLY A 129 -13.74 2.98 -5.93
C GLY A 129 -12.54 2.84 -6.87
N ALA A 130 -11.46 2.20 -6.41
CA ALA A 130 -10.26 1.94 -7.21
C ALA A 130 -10.56 1.10 -8.46
N PHE A 131 -11.38 0.08 -8.31
CA PHE A 131 -11.72 -0.86 -9.39
C PHE A 131 -12.66 -0.24 -10.43
N ARG A 132 -13.56 0.65 -10.01
CA ARG A 132 -14.37 1.46 -10.94
C ARG A 132 -13.49 2.40 -11.78
N LEU A 133 -12.49 3.02 -11.17
CA LEU A 133 -11.49 3.82 -11.89
C LEU A 133 -10.73 2.96 -12.91
N ALA A 134 -10.26 1.79 -12.49
CA ALA A 134 -9.56 0.84 -13.37
C ALA A 134 -10.40 0.49 -14.60
N VAL A 135 -11.67 0.10 -14.39
CA VAL A 135 -12.59 -0.28 -15.46
C VAL A 135 -12.92 0.92 -16.36
N SER A 136 -13.20 2.10 -15.77
CA SER A 136 -13.60 3.28 -16.56
C SER A 136 -12.49 3.85 -17.43
N LEU A 137 -11.24 3.69 -17.03
CA LEU A 137 -10.05 4.19 -17.72
C LEU A 137 -9.28 3.10 -18.48
N ASP A 138 -9.74 1.85 -18.41
CA ASP A 138 -9.04 0.68 -18.96
C ASP A 138 -7.58 0.55 -18.45
N VAL A 139 -7.40 0.77 -17.16
CA VAL A 139 -6.08 0.78 -16.50
C VAL A 139 -5.89 -0.50 -15.69
N PRO A 140 -4.74 -1.18 -15.80
CA PRO A 140 -4.47 -2.37 -15.02
C PRO A 140 -4.32 -2.07 -13.52
N VAL A 141 -4.64 -3.07 -12.72
CA VAL A 141 -4.42 -3.07 -11.26
C VAL A 141 -3.20 -3.93 -10.94
N LEU A 142 -2.33 -3.44 -10.07
CA LEU A 142 -1.22 -4.18 -9.48
C LEU A 142 -1.60 -4.55 -8.04
N PRO A 143 -2.03 -5.79 -7.76
CA PRO A 143 -2.26 -6.24 -6.39
C PRO A 143 -0.92 -6.32 -5.65
N VAL A 144 -0.92 -5.91 -4.38
CA VAL A 144 0.28 -5.99 -3.53
C VAL A 144 -0.13 -6.56 -2.17
N THR A 145 0.57 -7.61 -1.72
CA THR A 145 0.39 -8.16 -0.39
C THR A 145 1.42 -7.59 0.56
N ILE A 146 0.96 -7.12 1.72
CA ILE A 146 1.79 -6.74 2.85
C ILE A 146 1.51 -7.75 3.97
N SER A 147 2.54 -8.50 4.38
CA SER A 147 2.49 -9.43 5.49
C SER A 147 3.41 -8.95 6.62
N GLY A 148 3.03 -9.17 7.88
CA GLY A 148 3.81 -8.78 9.07
C GLY A 148 3.75 -7.29 9.42
N GLY A 149 3.01 -6.48 8.66
CA GLY A 149 2.90 -5.04 8.91
C GLY A 149 2.14 -4.70 10.19
N HIS A 150 1.09 -5.47 10.48
CA HIS A 150 0.28 -5.28 11.68
C HIS A 150 1.07 -5.65 12.95
N GLU A 151 1.84 -6.72 12.92
CA GLU A 151 2.68 -7.16 14.04
C GLU A 151 3.79 -6.15 14.33
N CYS A 152 4.36 -5.55 13.29
CA CYS A 152 5.41 -4.55 13.41
C CYS A 152 4.88 -3.21 13.90
N TRP A 153 3.75 -2.73 13.35
CA TRP A 153 3.23 -1.40 13.69
C TRP A 153 1.69 -1.33 13.60
N PRO A 154 0.97 -1.96 14.54
CA PRO A 154 -0.48 -1.92 14.56
C PRO A 154 -1.03 -0.50 14.82
N PRO A 155 -2.29 -0.24 14.46
CA PRO A 155 -2.98 0.98 14.85
C PRO A 155 -2.93 1.18 16.38
N GLY A 156 -2.69 2.43 16.82
CA GLY A 156 -2.58 2.79 18.24
C GLY A 156 -1.18 2.68 18.83
N ARG A 157 -0.25 2.00 18.20
CA ARG A 157 1.15 1.97 18.65
C ARG A 157 1.91 3.18 18.12
N THR A 158 2.61 3.89 19.01
CA THR A 158 3.33 5.14 18.68
C THR A 158 4.58 4.88 17.83
N LEU A 159 5.36 3.84 18.17
CA LEU A 159 6.60 3.51 17.50
C LEU A 159 6.52 2.10 16.89
N PRO A 160 7.15 1.88 15.72
CA PRO A 160 7.23 0.55 15.15
C PRO A 160 8.08 -0.38 16.02
N GLY A 161 7.70 -1.65 16.07
CA GLY A 161 8.51 -2.73 16.64
C GLY A 161 9.36 -3.41 15.58
N ARG A 162 10.34 -4.18 16.01
CA ARG A 162 11.05 -5.10 15.13
C ARG A 162 10.14 -6.27 14.74
N GLY A 163 10.32 -6.80 13.54
CA GLY A 163 9.57 -7.96 13.07
C GLY A 163 10.08 -8.42 11.71
N ARG A 164 9.27 -9.22 11.04
CA ARG A 164 9.51 -9.61 9.65
C ARG A 164 8.33 -9.11 8.82
N MET A 165 8.63 -8.39 7.75
CA MET A 165 7.64 -7.92 6.79
C MET A 165 8.00 -8.42 5.40
N THR A 166 7.02 -8.93 4.69
CA THR A 166 7.16 -9.30 3.28
C THR A 166 6.19 -8.46 2.45
N ILE A 167 6.66 -7.93 1.35
CA ILE A 167 5.83 -7.22 0.36
C ILE A 167 5.92 -7.99 -0.95
N THR A 168 4.81 -8.57 -1.38
CA THR A 168 4.71 -9.36 -2.61
C THR A 168 3.91 -8.60 -3.66
N TYR A 169 4.52 -8.34 -4.82
CA TYR A 169 3.87 -7.75 -5.99
C TYR A 169 3.36 -8.86 -6.89
N HIS A 170 2.05 -8.84 -7.18
CA HIS A 170 1.43 -9.87 -8.02
C HIS A 170 1.40 -9.46 -9.50
N PRO A 171 1.15 -10.40 -10.42
CA PRO A 171 0.91 -10.08 -11.81
C PRO A 171 -0.20 -9.05 -11.99
N LEU A 172 -0.05 -8.20 -12.99
CA LEU A 172 -1.05 -7.18 -13.32
C LEU A 172 -2.39 -7.83 -13.69
N LEU A 173 -3.46 -7.27 -13.16
CA LEU A 173 -4.82 -7.64 -13.48
C LEU A 173 -5.46 -6.58 -14.40
N ALA A 174 -5.71 -6.94 -15.64
CA ALA A 174 -6.46 -6.09 -16.55
C ALA A 174 -7.97 -6.14 -16.21
N PRO A 175 -8.71 -5.02 -16.40
CA PRO A 175 -10.16 -5.03 -16.33
C PRO A 175 -10.76 -5.98 -17.38
N VAL A 176 -11.73 -6.78 -16.99
CA VAL A 176 -12.49 -7.62 -17.92
C VAL A 176 -13.74 -6.86 -18.34
N ARG A 177 -14.02 -6.83 -19.65
CA ARG A 177 -15.19 -6.10 -20.20
C ARG A 177 -16.45 -7.00 -20.29
N ALA A 178 -16.50 -8.10 -19.55
CA ALA A 178 -17.69 -8.93 -19.47
C ALA A 178 -18.70 -8.33 -18.48
N GLY A 179 -19.95 -8.24 -18.87
CA GLY A 179 -20.99 -7.64 -18.03
C GLY A 179 -20.98 -6.09 -18.04
N GLY A 180 -21.71 -5.50 -17.10
CA GLY A 180 -21.75 -4.05 -16.95
C GLY A 180 -20.54 -3.50 -16.15
N PRO A 181 -20.25 -2.18 -16.20
CA PRO A 181 -19.09 -1.58 -15.53
C PRO A 181 -19.03 -1.86 -14.01
N ARG A 182 -20.17 -2.03 -13.36
CA ARG A 182 -20.25 -2.33 -11.93
C ARG A 182 -19.85 -3.79 -11.65
N GLU A 183 -20.23 -4.70 -12.51
CA GLU A 183 -19.90 -6.12 -12.41
C GLU A 183 -18.41 -6.34 -12.67
N ALA A 184 -17.88 -5.76 -13.74
CA ALA A 184 -16.45 -5.77 -14.05
C ALA A 184 -15.59 -5.22 -12.89
N ALA A 185 -16.04 -4.14 -12.26
CA ALA A 185 -15.33 -3.59 -11.08
C ALA A 185 -15.40 -4.52 -9.86
N ARG A 186 -16.51 -5.24 -9.66
CA ARG A 186 -16.64 -6.23 -8.59
C ARG A 186 -15.74 -7.43 -8.85
N GLU A 187 -15.77 -7.99 -10.05
CA GLU A 187 -14.90 -9.10 -10.44
C GLU A 187 -13.42 -8.77 -10.27
N LEU A 188 -12.99 -7.58 -10.74
CA LEU A 188 -11.62 -7.13 -10.57
C LEU A 188 -11.24 -6.98 -9.10
N ALA A 189 -12.15 -6.50 -8.24
CA ALA A 189 -11.94 -6.41 -6.80
C ALA A 189 -11.80 -7.79 -6.16
N GLU A 190 -12.62 -8.75 -6.55
CA GLU A 190 -12.58 -10.14 -6.05
C GLU A 190 -11.27 -10.83 -6.47
N ARG A 191 -10.86 -10.70 -7.73
CA ARG A 191 -9.57 -11.24 -8.23
C ARG A 191 -8.38 -10.62 -7.51
N THR A 192 -8.41 -9.31 -7.29
CA THR A 192 -7.37 -8.60 -6.53
C THR A 192 -7.30 -9.11 -5.10
N ARG A 193 -8.45 -9.22 -4.43
CA ARG A 193 -8.54 -9.73 -3.07
C ARG A 193 -8.05 -11.16 -2.97
N ALA A 194 -8.47 -12.04 -3.88
CA ALA A 194 -8.06 -13.44 -3.91
C ALA A 194 -6.54 -13.60 -4.04
N ALA A 195 -5.88 -12.79 -4.90
CA ALA A 195 -4.44 -12.81 -5.04
C ALA A 195 -3.73 -12.43 -3.72
N ILE A 196 -4.23 -11.41 -3.01
CA ILE A 196 -3.68 -10.97 -1.73
C ILE A 196 -3.92 -12.01 -0.63
N GLU A 197 -5.12 -12.57 -0.53
CA GLU A 197 -5.47 -13.59 0.47
C GLU A 197 -4.66 -14.88 0.29
N ALA A 198 -4.43 -15.29 -0.95
CA ALA A 198 -3.61 -16.47 -1.26
C ALA A 198 -2.18 -16.29 -0.76
N ALA A 199 -1.58 -15.12 -0.95
CA ALA A 199 -0.23 -14.82 -0.46
C ALA A 199 -0.18 -14.69 1.08
N LEU A 200 -1.20 -14.07 1.70
CA LEU A 200 -1.28 -13.98 3.17
C LEU A 200 -1.41 -15.36 3.82
N SER A 201 -2.11 -16.30 3.18
CA SER A 201 -2.25 -17.66 3.70
C SER A 201 -0.97 -18.50 3.58
N GLN A 202 -0.07 -18.15 2.66
CA GLN A 202 1.23 -18.78 2.47
C GLN A 202 2.33 -18.14 3.32
N ALA A 203 2.13 -16.89 3.78
CA ALA A 203 3.08 -16.21 4.62
C ALA A 203 3.17 -16.92 5.98
N THR A 204 4.37 -17.39 6.33
CA THR A 204 4.62 -17.98 7.65
C THR A 204 4.32 -16.95 8.73
N PRO A 205 3.54 -17.28 9.77
CA PRO A 205 3.29 -16.35 10.88
C PRO A 205 4.61 -15.80 11.42
N ALA A 206 4.73 -14.48 11.53
CA ALA A 206 5.89 -13.87 12.17
C ALA A 206 6.04 -14.47 13.56
N ALA A 207 7.22 -15.02 13.88
CA ALA A 207 7.49 -15.50 15.23
C ALA A 207 7.23 -14.33 16.21
N PRO A 208 6.53 -14.56 17.34
CA PRO A 208 6.27 -13.51 18.30
C PRO A 208 7.60 -12.89 18.77
N PRO A 209 7.64 -11.57 19.03
CA PRO A 209 8.84 -10.92 19.53
C PRO A 209 9.30 -11.68 20.77
N ARG A 210 10.57 -12.07 20.80
CA ARG A 210 11.17 -12.64 22.01
C ARG A 210 11.07 -11.59 23.11
N ASP A 211 10.17 -11.84 24.05
CA ASP A 211 9.99 -11.03 25.25
C ASP A 211 11.31 -11.09 26.01
N SER A 212 12.11 -10.02 25.91
CA SER A 212 13.27 -9.85 26.75
C SER A 212 12.76 -9.42 28.13
N ARG A 213 12.25 -10.38 28.91
CA ARG A 213 12.11 -10.19 30.34
C ARG A 213 13.52 -10.15 30.92
N PRO A 214 13.92 -9.06 31.59
CA PRO A 214 15.07 -9.13 32.48
C PRO A 214 14.69 -10.07 33.62
N GLY A 215 15.54 -11.06 33.85
CA GLY A 215 15.31 -12.06 34.86
C GLY A 215 15.07 -11.45 36.24
N GLU A 216 14.05 -11.93 36.90
CA GLU A 216 13.95 -11.90 38.35
C GLU A 216 15.15 -12.68 38.91
N GLY A 217 16.18 -11.93 39.26
CA GLY A 217 17.28 -12.41 40.10
C GLY A 217 16.89 -12.21 41.55
N GLY A 218 16.49 -13.29 42.17
CA GLY A 218 16.14 -13.35 43.57
C GLY A 218 17.34 -13.13 44.51
N ARG A 219 16.96 -12.79 45.71
CA ARG A 219 17.62 -12.74 47.02
C ARG A 219 18.25 -11.41 47.39
#